data_fa373602cbd95c7e477df3237ec47797
#
_entry.id   fa373602cbd95c7e477df3237ec47797
#
_cell.length_a   1.000
_cell.length_b   1.000
_cell.length_c   1.000
_cell.angle_alpha   90.00
_cell.angle_beta   90.00
_cell.angle_gamma   90.00
#
_symmetry.space_group_name_H-M   'P 1'
#
loop_
_entity.id
_entity.type
_entity.pdbx_description
1 polymer ?
#
loop_
_entity_poly.entity_id
_entity_poly.type
_entity_poly.pdbx_seq_one_letter_code
_entity_poly.pdbx_strand_id
1 'polypeptide(L)'
;MGAFHAYDIRGVYNVDFDKNTAYKVGYFLPELLKTDKVLVGRDCRVSSDEIHDYLLKGITDAGADVYDIGLSTTPMVYFGTAKYGFHASVQITASHNPKEYNGLKVSCENALPVGYDTGLGQIEAWINGNKPTPAAAVPGKVYEKDIHQDYLDFLLGYKTDLSGLKLAFDLSNGMSSLYAKEIFGNEPEYIFDTMDGTFPNHEPNPLVHKNVVALEELVKKIGADA
;
A
#
# COMPACT_ATOMS: atom_id res chain seq x y z
N MET A 1 13.61 -2.11 -18.77
CA MET A 1 12.91 -3.14 -17.97
C MET A 1 11.54 -2.56 -17.64
N GLY A 2 10.45 -3.30 -17.83
CA GLY A 2 9.10 -2.82 -17.49
C GLY A 2 8.87 -2.75 -15.98
N ALA A 3 7.73 -2.19 -15.59
CA ALA A 3 7.36 -2.08 -14.18
C ALA A 3 6.97 -3.41 -13.51
N PHE A 4 6.79 -4.48 -14.29
CA PHE A 4 6.41 -5.80 -13.77
C PHE A 4 7.64 -6.56 -13.26
N HIS A 5 7.70 -6.79 -11.94
CA HIS A 5 8.81 -7.46 -11.27
C HIS A 5 8.37 -8.79 -10.63
N ALA A 6 9.32 -9.51 -10.06
CA ALA A 6 9.07 -10.84 -9.50
C ALA A 6 7.93 -10.87 -8.46
N TYR A 7 7.72 -9.79 -7.68
CA TYR A 7 6.80 -9.79 -6.55
C TYR A 7 5.77 -8.66 -6.57
N ASP A 8 5.89 -7.69 -7.48
CA ASP A 8 4.99 -6.53 -7.57
C ASP A 8 5.14 -5.82 -8.92
N ILE A 9 4.27 -4.84 -9.13
CA ILE A 9 4.43 -3.83 -10.18
C ILE A 9 5.04 -2.63 -9.49
N ARG A 10 6.18 -2.13 -9.98
CA ARG A 10 6.88 -1.00 -9.38
C ARG A 10 7.74 -0.28 -10.40
N GLY A 11 7.78 1.04 -10.33
CA GLY A 11 8.61 1.85 -11.21
C GLY A 11 8.45 3.33 -10.95
N VAL A 12 9.16 4.14 -11.71
CA VAL A 12 8.99 5.58 -11.73
C VAL A 12 7.67 5.89 -12.44
N TYR A 13 6.76 6.55 -11.70
CA TYR A 13 5.44 6.86 -12.24
C TYR A 13 5.54 7.83 -13.43
N ASN A 14 4.72 7.59 -14.47
CA ASN A 14 4.76 8.26 -15.78
C ASN A 14 6.06 8.03 -16.61
N VAL A 15 6.92 7.08 -16.20
CA VAL A 15 8.09 6.64 -16.97
C VAL A 15 8.01 5.13 -17.23
N ASP A 16 7.98 4.33 -16.18
CA ASP A 16 7.95 2.85 -16.28
C ASP A 16 6.52 2.32 -16.37
N PHE A 17 5.57 2.98 -15.76
CA PHE A 17 4.12 2.74 -15.87
C PHE A 17 3.34 4.03 -15.60
N ASP A 18 2.07 4.04 -16.00
CA ASP A 18 1.17 5.19 -15.89
C ASP A 18 -0.22 4.77 -15.40
N LYS A 19 -1.13 5.75 -15.31
CA LYS A 19 -2.53 5.54 -14.97
C LYS A 19 -3.28 4.56 -15.90
N ASN A 20 -2.91 4.50 -17.19
CA ASN A 20 -3.53 3.56 -18.12
C ASN A 20 -3.08 2.13 -17.83
N THR A 21 -1.83 1.96 -17.40
CA THR A 21 -1.34 0.68 -16.90
C THR A 21 -2.11 0.28 -15.64
N ALA A 22 -2.29 1.20 -14.68
CA ALA A 22 -3.06 0.96 -13.47
C ALA A 22 -4.52 0.56 -13.78
N TYR A 23 -5.17 1.26 -14.72
CA TYR A 23 -6.51 0.92 -15.22
C TYR A 23 -6.55 -0.51 -15.78
N LYS A 24 -5.62 -0.87 -16.67
CA LYS A 24 -5.59 -2.21 -17.28
C LYS A 24 -5.31 -3.31 -16.26
N VAL A 25 -4.42 -3.05 -15.29
CA VAL A 25 -4.19 -3.99 -14.18
C VAL A 25 -5.49 -4.21 -13.41
N GLY A 26 -6.16 -3.13 -13.01
CA GLY A 26 -7.47 -3.20 -12.35
C GLY A 26 -8.50 -3.96 -13.15
N TYR A 27 -8.57 -3.71 -14.46
CA TYR A 27 -9.52 -4.36 -15.36
C TYR A 27 -9.29 -5.87 -15.48
N PHE A 28 -8.04 -6.31 -15.55
CA PHE A 28 -7.73 -7.74 -15.73
C PHE A 28 -7.65 -8.52 -14.42
N LEU A 29 -7.55 -7.86 -13.28
CA LEU A 29 -7.40 -8.50 -11.98
C LEU A 29 -8.58 -9.41 -11.62
N PRO A 30 -9.87 -9.01 -11.80
CA PRO A 30 -11.02 -9.86 -11.54
C PRO A 30 -11.03 -11.14 -12.38
N GLU A 31 -10.65 -11.05 -13.67
CA GLU A 31 -10.54 -12.21 -14.55
C GLU A 31 -9.40 -13.14 -14.11
N LEU A 32 -8.24 -12.60 -13.78
CA LEU A 32 -7.07 -13.36 -13.35
C LEU A 32 -7.36 -14.16 -12.07
N LEU A 33 -7.95 -13.51 -11.06
CA LEU A 33 -8.17 -14.10 -9.74
C LEU A 33 -9.57 -14.68 -9.56
N LYS A 34 -10.40 -14.65 -10.62
CA LYS A 34 -11.76 -15.22 -10.66
C LYS A 34 -12.62 -14.71 -9.49
N THR A 35 -12.66 -13.40 -9.30
CA THR A 35 -13.40 -12.75 -8.23
C THR A 35 -14.27 -11.62 -8.74
N ASP A 36 -15.35 -11.34 -8.04
CA ASP A 36 -16.24 -10.21 -8.26
C ASP A 36 -16.05 -9.09 -7.22
N LYS A 37 -15.03 -9.22 -6.33
CA LYS A 37 -14.76 -8.28 -5.25
C LYS A 37 -13.27 -8.09 -5.06
N VAL A 38 -12.82 -6.84 -4.97
CA VAL A 38 -11.42 -6.47 -4.78
C VAL A 38 -11.30 -5.49 -3.61
N LEU A 39 -10.42 -5.79 -2.65
CA LEU A 39 -10.04 -4.86 -1.59
C LEU A 39 -8.91 -3.96 -2.10
N VAL A 40 -9.05 -2.65 -1.94
CA VAL A 40 -8.04 -1.69 -2.40
C VAL A 40 -7.66 -0.73 -1.28
N GLY A 41 -6.36 -0.49 -1.15
CA GLY A 41 -5.82 0.55 -0.29
C GLY A 41 -4.64 1.27 -0.95
N ARG A 42 -4.28 2.44 -0.42
CA ARG A 42 -3.17 3.23 -0.95
C ARG A 42 -2.33 3.87 0.15
N ASP A 43 -1.08 4.18 -0.19
CA ASP A 43 -0.23 5.01 0.65
C ASP A 43 -0.43 6.52 0.37
N CYS A 44 0.31 7.37 1.07
CA CYS A 44 0.20 8.82 0.98
C CYS A 44 1.02 9.44 -0.16
N ARG A 45 1.64 8.66 -1.06
CA ARG A 45 2.45 9.21 -2.18
C ARG A 45 1.60 10.10 -3.08
N VAL A 46 2.21 11.15 -3.59
CA VAL A 46 1.52 12.15 -4.44
C VAL A 46 0.81 11.52 -5.65
N SER A 47 1.39 10.47 -6.22
CA SER A 47 0.81 9.76 -7.37
C SER A 47 -0.23 8.70 -6.99
N SER A 48 -0.39 8.37 -5.70
CA SER A 48 -1.27 7.27 -5.27
C SER A 48 -2.74 7.55 -5.55
N ASP A 49 -3.19 8.78 -5.43
CA ASP A 49 -4.60 9.15 -5.71
C ASP A 49 -4.94 8.95 -7.19
N GLU A 50 -4.10 9.40 -8.12
CA GLU A 50 -4.36 9.20 -9.55
C GLU A 50 -4.33 7.71 -9.94
N ILE A 51 -3.37 6.96 -9.41
CA ILE A 51 -3.28 5.51 -9.64
C ILE A 51 -4.51 4.80 -9.09
N HIS A 52 -4.96 5.19 -7.89
CA HIS A 52 -6.15 4.67 -7.23
C HIS A 52 -7.40 4.85 -8.09
N ASP A 53 -7.67 6.08 -8.53
CA ASP A 53 -8.85 6.37 -9.35
C ASP A 53 -8.92 5.50 -10.60
N TYR A 54 -7.79 5.36 -11.31
CA TYR A 54 -7.74 4.57 -12.53
C TYR A 54 -7.79 3.06 -12.27
N LEU A 55 -7.19 2.58 -11.18
CA LEU A 55 -7.30 1.18 -10.75
C LEU A 55 -8.74 0.81 -10.42
N LEU A 56 -9.42 1.64 -9.60
CA LEU A 56 -10.82 1.44 -9.23
C LEU A 56 -11.72 1.43 -10.48
N LYS A 57 -11.48 2.39 -11.37
CA LYS A 57 -12.21 2.45 -12.64
C LYS A 57 -12.03 1.17 -13.46
N GLY A 58 -10.81 0.64 -13.55
CA GLY A 58 -10.53 -0.60 -14.27
C GLY A 58 -11.30 -1.79 -13.67
N ILE A 59 -11.26 -1.94 -12.35
CA ILE A 59 -11.96 -3.03 -11.64
C ILE A 59 -13.48 -2.94 -11.87
N THR A 60 -14.04 -1.73 -11.73
CA THR A 60 -15.50 -1.54 -11.91
C THR A 60 -15.94 -1.69 -13.35
N ASP A 61 -15.16 -1.23 -14.33
CA ASP A 61 -15.43 -1.44 -15.76
C ASP A 61 -15.39 -2.95 -16.12
N ALA A 62 -14.61 -3.74 -15.41
CA ALA A 62 -14.61 -5.21 -15.55
C ALA A 62 -15.83 -5.90 -14.92
N GLY A 63 -16.68 -5.16 -14.19
CA GLY A 63 -17.89 -5.68 -13.54
C GLY A 63 -17.70 -6.16 -12.10
N ALA A 64 -16.53 -5.97 -11.51
CA ALA A 64 -16.25 -6.33 -10.12
C ALA A 64 -16.44 -5.14 -9.17
N ASP A 65 -16.88 -5.44 -7.94
CA ASP A 65 -17.03 -4.45 -6.89
C ASP A 65 -15.67 -4.15 -6.21
N VAL A 66 -15.48 -2.90 -5.85
CA VAL A 66 -14.33 -2.45 -5.06
C VAL A 66 -14.75 -2.19 -3.61
N TYR A 67 -13.94 -2.66 -2.68
CA TYR A 67 -14.00 -2.29 -1.27
C TYR A 67 -12.76 -1.43 -0.97
N ASP A 68 -12.96 -0.13 -0.91
CA ASP A 68 -11.89 0.85 -0.71
C ASP A 68 -11.69 1.11 0.77
N ILE A 69 -10.48 0.83 1.27
CA ILE A 69 -10.09 1.12 2.66
C ILE A 69 -9.29 2.43 2.79
N GLY A 70 -9.15 3.18 1.70
CA GLY A 70 -8.49 4.47 1.69
C GLY A 70 -6.98 4.39 2.00
N LEU A 71 -6.50 5.35 2.81
CA LEU A 71 -5.11 5.36 3.27
C LEU A 71 -4.82 4.15 4.17
N SER A 72 -3.82 3.37 3.79
CA SER A 72 -3.52 2.10 4.43
C SER A 72 -2.06 1.70 4.31
N THR A 73 -1.63 0.84 5.21
CA THR A 73 -0.36 0.14 5.11
C THR A 73 -0.52 -1.18 4.36
N THR A 74 0.55 -1.69 3.75
CA THR A 74 0.52 -3.03 3.12
C THR A 74 0.05 -4.14 4.08
N PRO A 75 0.54 -4.21 5.35
CA PRO A 75 0.03 -5.19 6.31
C PRO A 75 -1.47 -5.03 6.63
N MET A 76 -2.00 -3.80 6.62
CA MET A 76 -3.43 -3.57 6.82
C MET A 76 -4.27 -4.16 5.67
N VAL A 77 -3.81 -4.01 4.42
CA VAL A 77 -4.48 -4.66 3.26
C VAL A 77 -4.41 -6.18 3.40
N TYR A 78 -3.27 -6.74 3.79
CA TYR A 78 -3.15 -8.19 4.01
C TYR A 78 -4.09 -8.69 5.10
N PHE A 79 -4.15 -7.98 6.23
CA PHE A 79 -5.10 -8.27 7.30
C PHE A 79 -6.54 -8.25 6.79
N GLY A 80 -6.95 -7.17 6.10
CA GLY A 80 -8.29 -7.04 5.54
C GLY A 80 -8.62 -8.15 4.54
N THR A 81 -7.66 -8.52 3.68
CA THR A 81 -7.81 -9.61 2.72
C THR A 81 -8.13 -10.93 3.41
N ALA A 82 -7.32 -11.31 4.41
CA ALA A 82 -7.49 -12.56 5.14
C ALA A 82 -8.73 -12.53 6.05
N LYS A 83 -8.90 -11.47 6.83
CA LYS A 83 -10.01 -11.34 7.82
C LYS A 83 -11.38 -11.38 7.17
N TYR A 84 -11.55 -10.70 6.04
CA TYR A 84 -12.85 -10.57 5.38
C TYR A 84 -13.05 -11.51 4.19
N GLY A 85 -12.07 -12.37 3.92
CA GLY A 85 -12.18 -13.41 2.87
C GLY A 85 -12.18 -12.85 1.46
N PHE A 86 -11.42 -11.78 1.19
CA PHE A 86 -11.25 -11.30 -0.18
C PHE A 86 -10.33 -12.24 -0.97
N HIS A 87 -10.73 -12.53 -2.22
CA HIS A 87 -9.92 -13.33 -3.15
C HIS A 87 -8.99 -12.47 -4.01
N ALA A 88 -9.09 -11.16 -3.92
CA ALA A 88 -8.17 -10.21 -4.54
C ALA A 88 -8.02 -8.96 -3.69
N SER A 89 -6.81 -8.47 -3.59
CA SER A 89 -6.54 -7.14 -3.01
C SER A 89 -5.36 -6.47 -3.67
N VAL A 90 -5.33 -5.14 -3.57
CA VAL A 90 -4.24 -4.31 -4.08
C VAL A 90 -3.87 -3.25 -3.06
N GLN A 91 -2.58 -3.16 -2.71
CA GLN A 91 -2.00 -2.00 -2.06
C GLN A 91 -1.24 -1.17 -3.08
N ILE A 92 -1.62 0.09 -3.24
CA ILE A 92 -0.90 1.07 -4.06
C ILE A 92 0.23 1.65 -3.22
N THR A 93 1.46 1.32 -3.56
CA THR A 93 2.67 1.76 -2.82
C THR A 93 3.95 1.39 -3.58
N ALA A 94 5.02 2.15 -3.35
CA ALA A 94 6.38 1.74 -3.68
C ALA A 94 7.24 1.45 -2.44
N SER A 95 6.61 1.18 -1.29
CA SER A 95 7.33 0.85 -0.04
C SER A 95 8.30 1.99 0.37
N HIS A 96 9.60 1.68 0.44
CA HIS A 96 10.67 2.59 0.83
C HIS A 96 11.41 3.26 -0.34
N ASN A 97 10.90 3.13 -1.57
CA ASN A 97 11.51 3.78 -2.73
C ASN A 97 11.33 5.31 -2.68
N PRO A 98 12.17 6.08 -3.41
CA PRO A 98 12.02 7.53 -3.56
C PRO A 98 10.61 7.95 -4.01
N LYS A 99 10.28 9.23 -3.84
CA LYS A 99 8.93 9.77 -4.05
C LYS A 99 8.40 9.65 -5.49
N GLU A 100 9.30 9.57 -6.47
CA GLU A 100 8.97 9.42 -7.89
C GLU A 100 8.44 8.01 -8.23
N TYR A 101 8.72 7.04 -7.37
CA TYR A 101 8.27 5.66 -7.53
C TYR A 101 6.87 5.46 -6.99
N ASN A 102 6.14 4.57 -7.65
CA ASN A 102 4.92 3.97 -7.12
C ASN A 102 4.78 2.54 -7.62
N GLY A 103 3.69 1.86 -7.25
CA GLY A 103 3.48 0.49 -7.65
C GLY A 103 2.21 -0.12 -7.12
N LEU A 104 2.01 -1.39 -7.45
CA LEU A 104 0.86 -2.18 -7.06
C LEU A 104 1.34 -3.51 -6.46
N LYS A 105 1.02 -3.73 -5.20
CA LYS A 105 1.18 -5.04 -4.54
C LYS A 105 -0.15 -5.77 -4.59
N VAL A 106 -0.19 -6.85 -5.33
CA VAL A 106 -1.38 -7.67 -5.53
C VAL A 106 -1.32 -8.89 -4.63
N SER A 107 -2.44 -9.21 -3.99
CA SER A 107 -2.59 -10.45 -3.24
C SER A 107 -3.87 -11.18 -3.63
N CYS A 108 -3.83 -12.50 -3.52
CA CYS A 108 -5.00 -13.35 -3.67
C CYS A 108 -5.54 -13.81 -2.30
N GLU A 109 -6.35 -14.85 -2.27
CA GLU A 109 -6.95 -15.42 -1.06
C GLU A 109 -5.89 -15.66 0.04
N ASN A 110 -6.27 -15.43 1.31
CA ASN A 110 -5.40 -15.52 2.48
C ASN A 110 -4.19 -14.56 2.43
N ALA A 111 -4.31 -13.46 1.68
CA ALA A 111 -3.26 -12.46 1.47
C ALA A 111 -1.96 -13.02 0.86
N LEU A 112 -2.04 -14.14 0.13
CA LEU A 112 -0.89 -14.67 -0.57
C LEU A 112 -0.49 -13.72 -1.71
N PRO A 113 0.79 -13.34 -1.84
CA PRO A 113 1.22 -12.41 -2.87
C PRO A 113 1.08 -13.02 -4.28
N VAL A 114 0.62 -12.20 -5.22
CA VAL A 114 0.61 -12.54 -6.65
C VAL A 114 1.85 -11.93 -7.28
N GLY A 115 2.80 -12.78 -7.61
CA GLY A 115 4.04 -12.38 -8.29
C GLY A 115 3.96 -12.56 -9.81
N TYR A 116 5.10 -12.34 -10.48
CA TYR A 116 5.19 -12.44 -11.93
C TYR A 116 4.78 -13.82 -12.43
N ASP A 117 5.37 -14.88 -11.87
CA ASP A 117 5.12 -16.26 -12.28
C ASP A 117 3.76 -16.81 -11.82
N THR A 118 3.10 -16.12 -10.89
CA THR A 118 1.81 -16.56 -10.33
C THR A 118 0.62 -15.71 -10.80
N GLY A 119 0.85 -14.74 -11.72
CA GLY A 119 -0.25 -14.00 -12.32
C GLY A 119 0.10 -12.66 -12.94
N LEU A 120 1.02 -11.86 -12.38
CA LEU A 120 1.33 -10.54 -12.94
C LEU A 120 1.89 -10.61 -14.36
N GLY A 121 2.68 -11.65 -14.69
CA GLY A 121 3.17 -11.88 -16.04
C GLY A 121 2.04 -12.13 -17.06
N GLN A 122 0.93 -12.72 -16.63
CA GLN A 122 -0.26 -12.89 -17.49
C GLN A 122 -0.94 -11.53 -17.75
N ILE A 123 -1.06 -10.68 -16.73
CA ILE A 123 -1.59 -9.31 -16.90
C ILE A 123 -0.69 -8.52 -17.85
N GLU A 124 0.63 -8.58 -17.68
CA GLU A 124 1.59 -7.92 -18.58
C GLU A 124 1.42 -8.40 -20.03
N ALA A 125 1.29 -9.71 -20.23
CA ALA A 125 1.07 -10.28 -21.55
C ALA A 125 -0.25 -9.79 -22.18
N TRP A 126 -1.32 -9.68 -21.41
CA TRP A 126 -2.60 -9.14 -21.90
C TRP A 126 -2.49 -7.66 -22.26
N ILE A 127 -1.78 -6.88 -21.47
CA ILE A 127 -1.54 -5.45 -21.75
C ILE A 127 -0.73 -5.28 -23.04
N ASN A 128 0.39 -6.01 -23.17
CA ASN A 128 1.29 -5.94 -24.32
C ASN A 128 0.64 -6.49 -25.61
N GLY A 129 -0.23 -7.49 -25.45
CA GLY A 129 -1.01 -8.05 -26.55
C GLY A 129 -2.23 -7.20 -26.93
N ASN A 130 -2.41 -6.03 -26.33
CA ASN A 130 -3.55 -5.14 -26.54
C ASN A 130 -4.91 -5.86 -26.39
N LYS A 131 -5.03 -6.74 -25.39
CA LYS A 131 -6.31 -7.39 -25.08
C LYS A 131 -7.37 -6.32 -24.83
N PRO A 132 -8.54 -6.40 -25.51
CA PRO A 132 -9.60 -5.40 -25.35
C PRO A 132 -10.11 -5.32 -23.90
N THR A 133 -10.52 -4.12 -23.50
CA THR A 133 -11.11 -3.83 -22.20
C THR A 133 -12.51 -3.20 -22.34
N PRO A 134 -13.50 -3.92 -22.92
CA PRO A 134 -14.86 -3.40 -23.04
C PRO A 134 -15.50 -3.31 -21.66
N ALA A 135 -16.18 -2.20 -21.38
CA ALA A 135 -16.90 -2.07 -20.12
C ALA A 135 -17.98 -3.16 -20.00
N ALA A 136 -18.13 -3.72 -18.81
CA ALA A 136 -19.18 -4.68 -18.51
C ALA A 136 -20.58 -4.04 -18.71
N ALA A 137 -21.56 -4.83 -19.11
CA ALA A 137 -22.95 -4.36 -19.26
C ALA A 137 -23.51 -3.80 -17.94
N VAL A 138 -23.04 -4.35 -16.82
CA VAL A 138 -23.31 -3.85 -15.46
C VAL A 138 -21.96 -3.60 -14.81
N PRO A 139 -21.51 -2.36 -14.71
CA PRO A 139 -20.27 -2.02 -13.98
C PRO A 139 -20.39 -2.39 -12.49
N GLY A 140 -19.26 -2.72 -11.89
CA GLY A 140 -19.14 -2.86 -10.44
C GLY A 140 -19.33 -1.53 -9.72
N LYS A 141 -19.38 -1.59 -8.40
CA LYS A 141 -19.55 -0.43 -7.52
C LYS A 141 -18.35 -0.27 -6.61
N VAL A 142 -18.15 0.95 -6.14
CA VAL A 142 -17.15 1.26 -5.09
C VAL A 142 -17.88 1.41 -3.75
N TYR A 143 -17.42 0.68 -2.75
CA TYR A 143 -17.88 0.75 -1.37
C TYR A 143 -16.71 1.18 -0.49
N GLU A 144 -16.89 2.23 0.28
CA GLU A 144 -15.97 2.57 1.36
C GLU A 144 -16.08 1.50 2.46
N LYS A 145 -14.92 1.03 2.94
CA LYS A 145 -14.84 0.02 3.99
C LYS A 145 -13.83 0.43 5.04
N ASP A 146 -14.30 0.95 6.15
CA ASP A 146 -13.44 1.21 7.29
C ASP A 146 -13.05 -0.11 7.99
N ILE A 147 -11.74 -0.34 8.11
CA ILE A 147 -11.15 -1.47 8.83
C ILE A 147 -10.11 -1.01 9.87
N HIS A 148 -10.03 0.31 10.12
CA HIS A 148 -9.01 0.90 10.97
C HIS A 148 -9.03 0.30 12.38
N GLN A 149 -10.20 0.33 13.03
CA GLN A 149 -10.32 -0.18 14.40
C GLN A 149 -10.05 -1.69 14.49
N ASP A 150 -10.55 -2.46 13.54
CA ASP A 150 -10.31 -3.90 13.50
C ASP A 150 -8.82 -4.25 13.36
N TYR A 151 -8.10 -3.46 12.57
CA TYR A 151 -6.65 -3.65 12.39
C TYR A 151 -5.88 -3.16 13.62
N LEU A 152 -6.28 -2.03 14.22
CA LEU A 152 -5.70 -1.54 15.46
C LEU A 152 -5.87 -2.54 16.60
N ASP A 153 -7.07 -3.10 16.78
CA ASP A 153 -7.34 -4.11 17.80
C ASP A 153 -6.48 -5.36 17.61
N PHE A 154 -6.29 -5.77 16.35
CA PHE A 154 -5.37 -6.86 16.00
C PHE A 154 -3.92 -6.55 16.41
N LEU A 155 -3.43 -5.34 16.12
CA LEU A 155 -2.07 -4.91 16.51
C LEU A 155 -1.93 -4.84 18.03
N LEU A 156 -2.91 -4.27 18.72
CA LEU A 156 -2.91 -4.15 20.18
C LEU A 156 -2.90 -5.52 20.89
N GLY A 157 -3.43 -6.56 20.24
CA GLY A 157 -3.35 -7.93 20.74
C GLY A 157 -1.91 -8.47 20.87
N TYR A 158 -0.93 -7.85 20.20
CA TYR A 158 0.50 -8.18 20.30
C TYR A 158 1.30 -7.17 21.13
N LYS A 159 0.63 -6.12 21.65
CA LYS A 159 1.30 -5.11 22.46
C LYS A 159 1.85 -5.73 23.73
N THR A 160 3.11 -5.49 24.00
CA THR A 160 3.77 -5.83 25.28
C THR A 160 3.89 -4.60 26.17
N ASP A 161 4.18 -4.81 27.44
CA ASP A 161 4.47 -3.73 28.37
C ASP A 161 5.82 -3.10 28.04
N LEU A 162 5.80 -1.82 27.71
CA LEU A 162 6.96 -0.98 27.42
C LEU A 162 7.17 0.08 28.51
N SER A 163 6.47 -0.04 29.64
CA SER A 163 6.59 0.91 30.74
C SER A 163 8.03 0.99 31.27
N GLY A 164 8.50 2.19 31.49
CA GLY A 164 9.87 2.47 31.90
C GLY A 164 10.90 2.59 30.79
N LEU A 165 10.52 2.32 29.53
CA LEU A 165 11.36 2.57 28.37
C LEU A 165 11.06 3.97 27.79
N LYS A 166 12.12 4.74 27.53
CA LYS A 166 12.05 5.99 26.80
C LYS A 166 12.24 5.72 25.31
N LEU A 167 11.20 5.97 24.54
CA LEU A 167 11.15 5.62 23.12
C LEU A 167 11.24 6.84 22.22
N ALA A 168 11.88 6.67 21.04
CA ALA A 168 11.92 7.65 19.98
C ALA A 168 11.55 6.98 18.64
N PHE A 169 10.72 7.66 17.84
CA PHE A 169 10.27 7.16 16.55
C PHE A 169 10.49 8.18 15.44
N ASP A 170 11.03 7.71 14.33
CA ASP A 170 11.02 8.40 13.06
C ASP A 170 9.95 7.75 12.16
N LEU A 171 8.89 8.50 11.85
CA LEU A 171 7.79 7.99 11.02
C LEU A 171 7.96 8.33 9.54
N SER A 172 9.09 8.96 9.17
CA SER A 172 9.52 9.23 7.78
C SER A 172 8.46 9.90 6.90
N ASN A 173 7.57 10.70 7.50
CA ASN A 173 6.38 11.25 6.85
C ASN A 173 5.51 10.19 6.15
N GLY A 174 5.58 8.94 6.58
CA GLY A 174 4.98 7.78 5.95
C GLY A 174 3.74 7.24 6.66
N MET A 175 3.33 6.06 6.22
CA MET A 175 2.06 5.43 6.62
C MET A 175 2.04 4.91 8.06
N SER A 176 3.20 4.76 8.74
CA SER A 176 3.26 4.41 10.16
C SER A 176 2.60 5.45 11.06
N SER A 177 2.48 6.70 10.59
CA SER A 177 1.75 7.77 11.28
C SER A 177 0.27 7.47 11.53
N LEU A 178 -0.32 6.53 10.79
CA LEU A 178 -1.72 6.10 11.01
C LEU A 178 -1.92 5.44 12.39
N TYR A 179 -0.91 4.72 12.90
CA TYR A 179 -1.10 3.85 14.07
C TYR A 179 -0.10 4.08 15.19
N ALA A 180 1.04 4.74 14.93
CA ALA A 180 2.12 4.83 15.90
C ALA A 180 1.65 5.39 17.25
N LYS A 181 0.94 6.51 17.25
CA LYS A 181 0.44 7.13 18.50
C LYS A 181 -0.70 6.35 19.15
N GLU A 182 -1.53 5.66 18.37
CA GLU A 182 -2.60 4.81 18.91
C GLU A 182 -2.04 3.56 19.59
N ILE A 183 -0.90 3.04 19.10
CA ILE A 183 -0.25 1.86 19.67
C ILE A 183 0.64 2.23 20.85
N PHE A 184 1.47 3.27 20.72
CA PHE A 184 2.55 3.57 21.68
C PHE A 184 2.21 4.73 22.63
N GLY A 185 1.12 5.48 22.36
CA GLY A 185 0.75 6.65 23.16
C GLY A 185 1.47 7.93 22.72
N ASN A 186 1.38 8.95 23.57
CA ASN A 186 1.98 10.25 23.30
C ASN A 186 3.26 10.50 24.11
N GLU A 187 3.68 9.55 24.96
CA GLU A 187 4.89 9.64 25.75
C GLU A 187 6.18 9.50 24.93
N PRO A 188 6.26 8.66 23.89
CA PRO A 188 7.42 8.63 23.01
C PRO A 188 7.64 9.95 22.28
N GLU A 189 8.91 10.24 21.96
CA GLU A 189 9.24 11.35 21.07
C GLU A 189 9.09 10.90 19.60
N TYR A 190 8.36 11.68 18.83
CA TYR A 190 8.10 11.40 17.41
C TYR A 190 8.70 12.49 16.53
N ILE A 191 9.40 12.09 15.46
CA ILE A 191 9.82 13.01 14.40
C ILE A 191 9.20 12.57 13.07
N PHE A 192 8.98 13.55 12.20
CA PHE A 192 8.43 13.38 10.85
C PHE A 192 7.11 12.58 10.83
N ASP A 193 6.26 12.84 11.83
CA ASP A 193 5.03 12.11 12.14
C ASP A 193 3.79 12.57 11.36
N THR A 194 3.93 13.58 10.51
CA THR A 194 2.88 14.03 9.60
C THR A 194 3.07 13.33 8.25
N MET A 195 2.02 12.65 7.76
CA MET A 195 2.05 12.02 6.44
C MET A 195 2.23 13.06 5.34
N ASP A 196 3.26 12.89 4.51
CA ASP A 196 3.54 13.73 3.35
C ASP A 196 4.25 12.91 2.27
N GLY A 197 3.54 12.63 1.18
CA GLY A 197 4.03 11.83 0.07
C GLY A 197 5.20 12.45 -0.72
N THR A 198 5.60 13.68 -0.38
CA THR A 198 6.81 14.32 -0.92
C THR A 198 8.08 13.93 -0.15
N PHE A 199 7.93 13.33 1.06
CA PHE A 199 9.02 12.94 1.96
C PHE A 199 10.03 14.07 2.18
N PRO A 200 9.61 15.22 2.74
CA PRO A 200 10.42 16.46 2.73
C PRO A 200 11.67 16.39 3.63
N ASN A 201 11.71 15.48 4.60
CA ASN A 201 12.81 15.41 5.56
C ASN A 201 13.93 14.47 5.11
N HIS A 202 13.57 13.27 4.65
CA HIS A 202 14.48 12.30 4.06
C HIS A 202 13.70 11.24 3.27
N GLU A 203 14.39 10.51 2.39
CA GLU A 203 13.80 9.34 1.71
C GLU A 203 13.39 8.26 2.73
N PRO A 204 12.25 7.57 2.53
CA PRO A 204 11.73 6.61 3.51
C PRO A 204 12.46 5.26 3.52
N ASN A 205 13.77 5.26 3.27
CA ASN A 205 14.61 4.06 3.23
C ASN A 205 15.54 3.99 4.46
N PRO A 206 15.21 3.19 5.49
CA PRO A 206 15.99 3.11 6.72
C PRO A 206 17.33 2.37 6.54
N LEU A 207 17.55 1.69 5.41
CA LEU A 207 18.83 1.03 5.13
C LEU A 207 19.92 2.00 4.68
N VAL A 208 19.55 3.22 4.36
CA VAL A 208 20.50 4.29 3.98
C VAL A 208 20.79 5.14 5.22
N HIS A 209 22.01 5.07 5.72
CA HIS A 209 22.40 5.71 7.00
C HIS A 209 22.02 7.20 7.08
N LYS A 210 22.18 7.99 6.02
CA LYS A 210 21.80 9.41 6.02
C LYS A 210 20.33 9.65 6.43
N ASN A 211 19.44 8.67 6.18
CA ASN A 211 18.01 8.79 6.46
C ASN A 211 17.65 8.50 7.93
N VAL A 212 18.58 7.94 8.71
CA VAL A 212 18.36 7.63 10.14
C VAL A 212 19.14 8.56 11.08
N VAL A 213 19.96 9.46 10.54
CA VAL A 213 20.80 10.38 11.34
C VAL A 213 19.96 11.24 12.30
N ALA A 214 18.83 11.76 11.83
CA ALA A 214 17.96 12.60 12.68
C ALA A 214 17.41 11.82 13.89
N LEU A 215 17.06 10.54 13.71
CA LEU A 215 16.64 9.67 14.80
C LEU A 215 17.80 9.38 15.75
N GLU A 216 19.00 9.10 15.24
CA GLU A 216 20.19 8.86 16.08
C GLU A 216 20.54 10.09 16.95
N GLU A 217 20.42 11.29 16.37
CA GLU A 217 20.63 12.55 17.11
C GLU A 217 19.55 12.76 18.18
N LEU A 218 18.28 12.46 17.86
CA LEU A 218 17.18 12.52 18.81
C LEU A 218 17.42 11.56 19.97
N VAL A 219 17.73 10.29 19.69
CA VAL A 219 18.01 9.26 20.71
C VAL A 219 19.11 9.70 21.66
N LYS A 220 20.24 10.22 21.14
CA LYS A 220 21.35 10.74 21.94
C LYS A 220 20.93 11.96 22.78
N LYS A 221 20.18 12.89 22.19
CA LYS A 221 19.74 14.13 22.84
C LYS A 221 18.81 13.86 24.01
N ILE A 222 17.89 12.96 23.89
CA ILE A 222 16.89 12.68 24.92
C ILE A 222 17.28 11.52 25.83
N GLY A 223 18.31 10.75 25.49
CA GLY A 223 18.69 9.53 26.21
C GLY A 223 17.58 8.46 26.09
N ALA A 224 17.08 8.21 24.86
CA ALA A 224 16.11 7.15 24.64
C ALA A 224 16.77 5.78 24.76
N ASP A 225 15.97 4.80 25.19
CA ASP A 225 16.41 3.40 25.31
C ASP A 225 16.27 2.65 23.97
N ALA A 226 15.30 3.09 23.13
CA ALA A 226 15.06 2.55 21.80
C ALA A 226 14.34 3.59 20.91
#